data_b98352e66d83d70abc8b8c0865d12d17
#
_entry.id   b98352e66d83d70abc8b8c0865d12d17
#
_cell.length_a   1.000
_cell.length_b   1.000
_cell.length_c   1.000
_cell.angle_alpha   90.00
_cell.angle_beta   90.00
_cell.angle_gamma   90.00
#
_symmetry.space_group_name_H-M   'P 1'
#
loop_
_entity.id
_entity.type
_entity.pdbx_description
1 polymer ?
#
loop_
_entity_poly.entity_id
_entity_poly.type
_entity_poly.pdbx_seq_one_letter_code
_entity_poly.pdbx_strand_id
1 'polypeptide(L)'
;MLFRSNLIRNLFKIDEVIKKISKTWSYSRISKVDLAILRVAINEIMFIDIPESVAINEAVKISKEYSTEDSYKFINGVLGSFVRGEELHGE
;
A
#
# COMPACT_ATOMS: atom_id res chain seq x y z
N MET A 1 20.47 6.54 -3.22
CA MET A 1 19.67 6.60 -2.06
C MET A 1 19.18 5.27 -1.66
N LEU A 2 19.36 4.98 -0.42
CA LEU A 2 19.05 3.68 0.14
C LEU A 2 17.57 3.33 0.00
N PHE A 3 16.72 4.26 0.35
CA PHE A 3 15.28 4.06 0.30
C PHE A 3 14.81 3.73 -1.12
N ARG A 4 15.27 4.51 -2.07
CA ARG A 4 14.85 4.35 -3.44
C ARG A 4 15.33 3.03 -4.03
N SER A 5 16.59 2.67 -3.77
CA SER A 5 17.11 1.39 -4.23
C SER A 5 16.34 0.24 -3.62
N ASN A 6 16.01 0.36 -2.34
CA ASN A 6 15.27 -0.67 -1.63
C ASN A 6 13.91 -0.88 -2.27
N LEU A 7 13.19 0.19 -2.57
CA LEU A 7 11.89 0.09 -3.20
C LEU A 7 11.96 -0.61 -4.54
N ILE A 8 12.90 -0.19 -5.39
CA ILE A 8 13.04 -0.78 -6.72
C ILE A 8 13.36 -2.25 -6.62
N ARG A 9 14.27 -2.60 -5.73
CA ARG A 9 14.68 -3.99 -5.56
C ARG A 9 13.53 -4.88 -5.15
N ASN A 10 12.62 -4.36 -4.33
CA ASN A 10 11.55 -5.15 -3.76
C ASN A 10 10.22 -5.00 -4.49
N LEU A 11 10.23 -4.26 -5.59
CA LEU A 11 8.99 -3.90 -6.28
C LEU A 11 8.16 -5.12 -6.69
N PHE A 12 8.80 -6.14 -7.19
CA PHE A 12 8.10 -7.34 -7.61
C PHE A 12 7.32 -7.96 -6.44
N LYS A 13 7.98 -8.11 -5.30
CA LYS A 13 7.34 -8.68 -4.12
C LYS A 13 6.21 -7.81 -3.61
N ILE A 14 6.44 -6.51 -3.62
CA ILE A 14 5.43 -5.56 -3.16
C ILE A 14 4.19 -5.64 -4.04
N ASP A 15 4.37 -5.68 -5.36
CA ASP A 15 3.24 -5.75 -6.27
C ASP A 15 2.48 -7.07 -6.12
N GLU A 16 3.18 -8.16 -5.84
CA GLU A 16 2.52 -9.42 -5.57
C GLU A 16 1.64 -9.33 -4.34
N VAL A 17 2.12 -8.68 -3.29
CA VAL A 17 1.35 -8.48 -2.08
C VAL A 17 0.11 -7.63 -2.37
N ILE A 18 0.28 -6.56 -3.13
CA ILE A 18 -0.85 -5.69 -3.45
C ILE A 18 -1.91 -6.45 -4.24
N LYS A 19 -1.50 -7.22 -5.22
CA LYS A 19 -2.44 -8.02 -6.00
C LYS A 19 -3.21 -9.00 -5.13
N LYS A 20 -2.53 -9.58 -4.17
CA LYS A 20 -3.13 -10.57 -3.30
C LYS A 20 -4.16 -9.97 -2.35
N ILE A 21 -3.81 -8.87 -1.70
CA ILE A 21 -4.71 -8.29 -0.72
C ILE A 21 -5.83 -7.47 -1.35
N SER A 22 -5.66 -7.04 -2.60
CA SER A 22 -6.70 -6.27 -3.28
C SER A 22 -7.44 -7.11 -4.30
N LYS A 23 -7.69 -8.35 -3.97
CA LYS A 23 -8.33 -9.30 -4.87
C LYS A 23 -9.73 -8.87 -5.30
N THR A 24 -10.48 -8.33 -4.35
CA THR A 24 -11.82 -7.83 -4.61
C THR A 24 -11.79 -6.62 -5.54
N TRP A 25 -10.67 -5.93 -5.54
CA TRP A 25 -10.47 -4.74 -6.37
C TRP A 25 -9.55 -5.14 -7.50
N SER A 26 -9.93 -4.84 -8.70
CA SER A 26 -9.05 -5.16 -9.83
C SER A 26 -7.76 -4.37 -9.70
N TYR A 27 -6.64 -5.06 -9.74
CA TYR A 27 -5.34 -4.41 -9.67
C TYR A 27 -5.19 -3.36 -10.76
N SER A 28 -5.68 -3.66 -11.95
CA SER A 28 -5.57 -2.73 -13.07
C SER A 28 -6.42 -1.49 -12.91
N ARG A 29 -7.33 -1.48 -11.95
CA ARG A 29 -8.17 -0.32 -11.69
C ARG A 29 -7.60 0.62 -10.64
N ILE A 30 -6.53 0.19 -9.99
CA ILE A 30 -5.90 1.04 -8.99
C ILE A 30 -5.22 2.18 -9.73
N SER A 31 -5.49 3.41 -9.30
CA SER A 31 -4.88 4.57 -9.94
C SER A 31 -3.37 4.56 -9.72
N LYS A 32 -2.66 5.24 -10.60
CA LYS A 32 -1.21 5.31 -10.48
C LYS A 32 -0.78 5.97 -9.18
N VAL A 33 -1.52 6.97 -8.73
CA VAL A 33 -1.23 7.64 -7.47
C VAL A 33 -1.41 6.69 -6.30
N ASP A 34 -2.55 6.00 -6.28
CA ASP A 34 -2.83 5.05 -5.20
C ASP A 34 -1.80 3.91 -5.18
N LEU A 35 -1.45 3.43 -6.36
CA LEU A 35 -0.48 2.35 -6.45
C LEU A 35 0.89 2.79 -5.92
N ALA A 36 1.29 4.01 -6.26
CA ALA A 36 2.55 4.54 -5.76
C ALA A 36 2.54 4.65 -4.24
N ILE A 37 1.44 5.14 -3.69
CA ILE A 37 1.31 5.29 -2.24
C ILE A 37 1.39 3.93 -1.55
N LEU A 38 0.67 2.95 -2.09
CA LEU A 38 0.69 1.60 -1.54
C LEU A 38 2.07 0.97 -1.61
N ARG A 39 2.75 1.15 -2.73
CA ARG A 39 4.09 0.59 -2.90
C ARG A 39 5.05 1.14 -1.85
N VAL A 40 5.02 2.44 -1.64
CA VAL A 40 5.92 3.05 -0.67
C VAL A 40 5.59 2.58 0.74
N ALA A 41 4.31 2.59 1.10
CA ALA A 41 3.90 2.20 2.44
C ALA A 41 4.26 0.75 2.75
N ILE A 42 3.98 -0.15 1.83
CA ILE A 42 4.27 -1.56 2.04
C ILE A 42 5.77 -1.81 2.10
N ASN A 43 6.52 -1.10 1.25
CA ASN A 43 7.97 -1.20 1.30
C ASN A 43 8.50 -0.78 2.67
N GLU A 44 7.96 0.29 3.23
CA GLU A 44 8.38 0.76 4.54
C GLU A 44 8.10 -0.26 5.62
N ILE A 45 6.92 -0.87 5.56
CA ILE A 45 6.53 -1.85 6.57
C ILE A 45 7.34 -3.14 6.44
N MET A 46 7.50 -3.62 5.22
CA MET A 46 8.14 -4.92 5.00
C MET A 46 9.66 -4.88 5.06
N PHE A 47 10.27 -3.82 4.56
CA PHE A 47 11.70 -3.83 4.30
C PHE A 47 12.50 -2.72 4.95
N ILE A 48 11.86 -1.73 5.53
CA ILE A 48 12.58 -0.59 6.10
C ILE A 48 12.38 -0.45 7.60
N ASP A 49 11.54 -1.29 8.16
CA ASP A 49 11.34 -1.34 9.60
C ASP A 49 10.73 -0.06 10.17
N ILE A 50 9.77 0.49 9.44
CA ILE A 50 9.00 1.62 9.94
C ILE A 50 7.75 1.05 10.60
N PRO A 51 7.36 1.55 11.78
CA PRO A 51 6.16 1.04 12.46
C PRO A 51 4.94 1.13 11.54
N GLU A 52 4.10 0.10 11.61
CA GLU A 52 2.94 -0.01 10.74
C GLU A 52 2.03 1.20 10.84
N SER A 53 1.75 1.64 12.07
CA SER A 53 0.86 2.77 12.26
C SER A 53 1.40 4.05 11.64
N VAL A 54 2.71 4.22 11.69
CA VAL A 54 3.34 5.39 11.11
C VAL A 54 3.22 5.35 9.59
N ALA A 55 3.53 4.20 9.00
CA ALA A 55 3.47 4.06 7.54
C ALA A 55 2.04 4.25 7.03
N ILE A 56 1.07 3.69 7.73
CA ILE A 56 -0.33 3.80 7.31
C ILE A 56 -0.82 5.24 7.44
N ASN A 57 -0.49 5.90 8.56
CA ASN A 57 -0.91 7.29 8.75
C ASN A 57 -0.33 8.20 7.69
N GLU A 58 0.92 7.99 7.32
CA GLU A 58 1.55 8.79 6.28
C GLU A 58 0.89 8.54 4.93
N ALA A 59 0.60 7.29 4.63
CA ALA A 59 -0.03 6.94 3.36
C ALA A 59 -1.41 7.56 3.24
N VAL A 60 -2.20 7.48 4.31
CA VAL A 60 -3.54 8.06 4.32
C VAL A 60 -3.47 9.58 4.20
N LYS A 61 -2.53 10.19 4.89
CA LYS A 61 -2.33 11.63 4.84
C LYS A 61 -2.01 12.09 3.41
N ILE A 62 -1.10 11.38 2.76
CA ILE A 62 -0.72 11.71 1.39
C ILE A 62 -1.91 11.53 0.45
N SER A 63 -2.67 10.47 0.63
CA SER A 63 -3.81 10.23 -0.26
C SER A 63 -4.89 11.29 -0.09
N LYS A 64 -5.08 11.79 1.11
CA LYS A 64 -6.04 12.87 1.33
C LYS A 64 -5.62 14.14 0.62
N GLU A 65 -4.33 14.34 0.50
CA GLU A 65 -3.79 15.55 -0.10
C GLU A 65 -3.80 15.51 -1.63
N TYR A 66 -3.54 14.32 -2.19
CA TYR A 66 -3.32 14.20 -3.63
C TYR A 66 -4.31 13.31 -4.33
N SER A 67 -5.34 12.86 -3.65
CA SER A 67 -6.30 11.93 -4.23
C SER A 67 -7.69 12.26 -3.75
N THR A 68 -8.64 11.37 -4.05
CA THR A 68 -10.02 11.59 -3.67
C THR A 68 -10.32 10.99 -2.31
N GLU A 69 -11.50 11.32 -1.79
CA GLU A 69 -11.95 10.75 -0.53
C GLU A 69 -12.05 9.23 -0.62
N ASP A 70 -12.51 8.73 -1.76
CA ASP A 70 -12.59 7.29 -1.96
C ASP A 70 -11.22 6.65 -1.94
N SER A 71 -10.22 7.36 -2.46
CA SER A 71 -8.85 6.83 -2.48
C SER A 71 -8.31 6.60 -1.08
N TYR A 72 -8.48 7.58 -0.19
CA TYR A 72 -7.88 7.38 1.13
C TYR A 72 -8.58 6.25 1.90
N LYS A 73 -9.88 6.08 1.66
CA LYS A 73 -10.59 4.96 2.28
C LYS A 73 -10.08 3.63 1.75
N PHE A 74 -9.85 3.57 0.45
CA PHE A 74 -9.31 2.38 -0.19
C PHE A 74 -7.91 2.06 0.35
N ILE A 75 -7.06 3.06 0.41
CA ILE A 75 -5.69 2.86 0.87
C ILE A 75 -5.67 2.42 2.32
N ASN A 76 -6.47 3.06 3.16
CA ASN A 76 -6.55 2.69 4.56
C ASN A 76 -7.03 1.24 4.72
N GLY A 77 -8.02 0.85 3.93
CA GLY A 77 -8.55 -0.51 3.97
C GLY A 77 -7.53 -1.55 3.52
N VAL A 78 -6.84 -1.27 2.42
CA VAL A 78 -5.83 -2.19 1.91
C VAL A 78 -4.69 -2.36 2.90
N LEU A 79 -4.17 -1.25 3.41
CA LEU A 79 -3.05 -1.32 4.34
C LEU A 79 -3.45 -1.94 5.68
N GLY A 80 -4.67 -1.67 6.12
CA GLY A 80 -5.18 -2.31 7.32
C GLY A 80 -5.26 -3.82 7.16
N SER A 81 -5.76 -4.28 6.02
CA SER A 81 -5.80 -5.71 5.74
C SER A 81 -4.41 -6.31 5.67
N PHE A 82 -3.49 -5.58 5.07
CA PHE A 82 -2.14 -6.05 4.94
C PHE A 82 -1.50 -6.31 6.31
N VAL A 83 -1.62 -5.36 7.24
CA VAL A 83 -0.97 -5.52 8.54
C VAL A 83 -1.68 -6.57 9.40
N ARG A 84 -2.95 -6.82 9.14
CA ARG A 84 -3.67 -7.89 9.84
C ARG A 84 -3.44 -9.25 9.22
N GLY A 85 -2.77 -9.30 8.08
CA GLY A 85 -2.55 -10.54 7.38
C GLY A 85 -3.79 -11.09 6.72
N GLU A 86 -4.77 -10.25 6.44
CA GLU A 86 -6.02 -10.64 5.82
C GLU A 86 -6.02 -10.36 4.34
N GLU A 87 -6.86 -11.09 3.62
CA GLU A 87 -7.15 -10.76 2.24
C GLU A 87 -8.49 -10.05 2.20
N LEU A 88 -8.57 -9.06 1.33
CA LEU A 88 -9.78 -8.24 1.27
C LEU A 88 -11.00 -8.97 0.78
N HIS A 89 -10.85 -10.05 0.03
CA HIS A 89 -12.00 -10.77 -0.47
C HIS A 89 -12.68 -11.60 0.63
N GLY A 90 -12.10 -11.64 1.78
CA GLY A 90 -12.69 -12.34 2.88
C GLY A 90 -12.59 -13.81 2.74
N GLU A 91 -13.03 -14.41 2.90
CA GLU A 91 -13.02 -15.64 2.66
C GLU A 91 -13.32 -16.09 2.90
#